data_dca0ba536a97ab28563655c4d573912d
#
_entry.id   dca0ba536a97ab28563655c4d573912d
#
_cell.length_a   1.000
_cell.length_b   1.000
_cell.length_c   1.000
_cell.angle_alpha   90.00
_cell.angle_beta   90.00
_cell.angle_gamma   90.00
#
_symmetry.space_group_name_H-M   'P 1'
#
loop_
_entity.id
_entity.type
_entity.pdbx_description
1 polymer ?
#
loop_
_entity_poly.entity_id
_entity_poly.type
_entity_poly.pdbx_seq_one_letter_code
_entity_poly.pdbx_strand_id
1 'polypeptide(L)'
;AKIALINTALEISKTETDAKINISNPQQLKSFLDEENNMLKTMVDKVLASGATVLFCQKGIDDTSQHYLAKAGILCVRRVKESDLTKLAKASGARIVTNLDDLFEKDLGTANLVEERKIEEDRWVFIEGCKHPKSVTLLLRAGSQRVVDELERSVHDALMVVKDVMELPSV
;
A
#
# COMPACT_ATOMS: atom_id res chain seq x y z
N ALA A 1 -2.52 -3.04 14.52
CA ALA A 1 -1.99 -2.13 13.51
C ALA A 1 -3.12 -1.31 12.89
N LYS A 2 -2.88 -0.02 12.67
CA LYS A 2 -3.79 0.90 11.95
C LYS A 2 -3.25 1.07 10.53
N ILE A 3 -4.05 0.68 9.54
CA ILE A 3 -3.63 0.59 8.13
C ILE A 3 -4.21 1.74 7.35
N ALA A 4 -3.38 2.55 6.71
CA ALA A 4 -3.77 3.57 5.74
C ALA A 4 -3.56 3.05 4.31
N LEU A 5 -4.55 3.27 3.44
CA LEU A 5 -4.51 2.93 2.02
C LEU A 5 -4.62 4.20 1.19
N ILE A 6 -3.60 4.52 0.42
CA ILE A 6 -3.58 5.73 -0.41
C ILE A 6 -3.33 5.41 -1.88
N ASN A 7 -4.02 6.17 -2.74
CA ASN A 7 -3.85 6.15 -4.20
C ASN A 7 -3.26 7.47 -4.70
N THR A 8 -2.42 8.11 -3.89
CA THR A 8 -1.67 9.30 -4.29
C THR A 8 -0.19 9.10 -4.08
N ALA A 9 0.65 9.76 -4.87
CA ALA A 9 2.09 9.69 -4.72
C ALA A 9 2.55 10.52 -3.52
N LEU A 10 3.50 10.00 -2.76
CA LEU A 10 4.29 10.74 -1.77
C LEU A 10 5.65 11.12 -2.37
N GLU A 11 5.59 11.70 -3.54
CA GLU A 11 6.74 12.16 -4.31
C GLU A 11 6.39 13.48 -4.98
N ILE A 12 7.39 14.29 -5.26
CA ILE A 12 7.20 15.51 -6.03
C ILE A 12 7.12 15.11 -7.50
N SER A 13 5.93 15.27 -8.08
CA SER A 13 5.73 15.04 -9.51
C SER A 13 6.43 16.14 -10.32
N LYS A 14 7.17 15.75 -11.34
CA LYS A 14 7.67 16.71 -12.34
C LYS A 14 6.46 17.35 -13.02
N THR A 15 6.57 18.65 -13.31
CA THR A 15 5.58 19.37 -14.09
C THR A 15 5.38 18.71 -15.46
N GLU A 16 4.14 18.58 -15.93
CA GLU A 16 3.82 18.00 -17.23
C GLU A 16 4.36 18.84 -18.42
N THR A 17 4.72 20.08 -18.16
CA THR A 17 5.37 20.97 -19.11
C THR A 17 6.87 21.03 -18.84
N ASP A 18 7.70 21.00 -19.89
CA ASP A 18 9.15 21.19 -19.87
C ASP A 18 9.52 22.62 -19.39
N ALA A 19 9.21 22.93 -18.15
CA ALA A 19 9.62 24.17 -17.53
C ALA A 19 11.12 24.08 -17.19
N LYS A 20 11.94 24.68 -18.01
CA LYS A 20 13.37 24.84 -17.74
C LYS A 20 13.55 26.01 -16.76
N ILE A 21 13.82 25.71 -15.53
CA ILE A 21 14.21 26.72 -14.52
C ILE A 21 15.72 26.87 -14.62
N ASN A 22 16.17 28.00 -15.14
CA ASN A 22 17.59 28.36 -15.14
C ASN A 22 17.97 28.94 -13.77
N ILE A 23 18.62 28.13 -12.95
CA ILE A 23 19.14 28.55 -11.65
C ILE A 23 20.57 29.00 -11.83
N SER A 24 20.80 30.30 -11.72
CA SER A 24 22.13 30.91 -11.88
C SER A 24 22.86 31.09 -10.56
N ASN A 25 22.17 30.93 -9.41
CA ASN A 25 22.69 31.21 -8.09
C ASN A 25 22.61 29.97 -7.19
N PRO A 26 23.73 29.54 -6.56
CA PRO A 26 23.74 28.41 -5.62
C PRO A 26 22.79 28.57 -4.44
N GLN A 27 22.52 29.81 -4.00
CA GLN A 27 21.56 30.07 -2.90
C GLN A 27 20.12 29.77 -3.32
N GLN A 28 19.75 30.07 -4.58
CA GLN A 28 18.42 29.73 -5.11
C GLN A 28 18.24 28.21 -5.22
N LEU A 29 19.27 27.49 -5.65
CA LEU A 29 19.22 26.01 -5.69
C LEU A 29 18.95 25.42 -4.30
N LYS A 30 19.65 25.95 -3.27
CA LYS A 30 19.43 25.50 -1.90
C LYS A 30 18.00 25.77 -1.43
N SER A 31 17.46 26.96 -1.73
CA SER A 31 16.08 27.30 -1.37
C SER A 31 15.05 26.37 -2.03
N PHE A 32 15.28 25.98 -3.29
CA PHE A 32 14.41 25.00 -3.97
C PHE A 32 14.45 23.63 -3.31
N LEU A 33 15.64 23.12 -2.97
CA LEU A 33 15.79 21.82 -2.28
C LEU A 33 15.16 21.85 -0.89
N ASP A 34 15.29 22.96 -0.17
CA ASP A 34 14.67 23.14 1.14
C ASP A 34 13.13 23.15 1.01
N GLU A 35 12.58 23.78 -0.02
CA GLU A 35 11.14 23.78 -0.29
C GLU A 35 10.61 22.40 -0.68
N GLU A 36 11.32 21.67 -1.53
CA GLU A 36 11.00 20.27 -1.86
C GLU A 36 10.95 19.39 -0.61
N ASN A 37 11.95 19.51 0.25
CA ASN A 37 11.98 18.77 1.52
C ASN A 37 10.82 19.16 2.45
N ASN A 38 10.45 20.43 2.50
CA ASN A 38 9.33 20.92 3.30
C ASN A 38 7.99 20.36 2.77
N MET A 39 7.80 20.30 1.45
CA MET A 39 6.62 19.71 0.83
C MET A 39 6.49 18.22 1.19
N LEU A 40 7.57 17.45 1.02
CA LEU A 40 7.60 16.03 1.36
C LEU A 40 7.32 15.81 2.85
N LYS A 41 7.92 16.63 3.71
CA LYS A 41 7.65 16.57 5.16
C LYS A 41 6.20 16.88 5.50
N THR A 42 5.60 17.88 4.87
CA THR A 42 4.18 18.20 5.06
C THR A 42 3.26 17.04 4.64
N MET A 43 3.58 16.34 3.55
CA MET A 43 2.84 15.14 3.13
C MET A 43 2.94 14.02 4.18
N VAL A 44 4.14 13.79 4.71
CA VAL A 44 4.37 12.80 5.76
C VAL A 44 3.65 13.19 7.06
N ASP A 45 3.68 14.46 7.45
CA ASP A 45 3.01 14.96 8.65
C ASP A 45 1.48 14.74 8.59
N LYS A 46 0.86 14.85 7.41
CA LYS A 46 -0.56 14.50 7.20
C LYS A 46 -0.84 13.02 7.45
N VAL A 47 0.05 12.13 6.98
CA VAL A 47 -0.06 10.69 7.26
C VAL A 47 0.10 10.42 8.75
N LEU A 48 1.06 11.07 9.42
CA LEU A 48 1.27 10.95 10.86
C LEU A 48 0.06 11.43 11.67
N ALA A 49 -0.55 12.54 11.26
CA ALA A 49 -1.74 13.09 11.90
C ALA A 49 -2.94 12.15 11.88
N SER A 50 -3.05 11.25 10.89
CA SER A 50 -4.11 10.24 10.84
C SER A 50 -3.96 9.15 11.90
N GLY A 51 -2.78 8.99 12.50
CA GLY A 51 -2.47 7.95 13.47
C GLY A 51 -2.24 6.56 12.86
N ALA A 52 -1.97 6.48 11.56
CA ALA A 52 -1.62 5.23 10.89
C ALA A 52 -0.27 4.68 11.38
N THR A 53 -0.18 3.35 11.52
CA THR A 53 1.07 2.64 11.84
C THR A 53 1.64 1.93 10.62
N VAL A 54 0.80 1.69 9.61
CA VAL A 54 1.17 1.06 8.34
C VAL A 54 0.56 1.84 7.20
N LEU A 55 1.33 2.07 6.15
CA LEU A 55 0.93 2.78 4.95
C LEU A 55 1.14 1.92 3.71
N PHE A 56 0.08 1.67 2.95
CA PHE A 56 0.14 1.09 1.61
C PHE A 56 -0.16 2.15 0.57
N CYS A 57 0.78 2.37 -0.33
CA CYS A 57 0.67 3.36 -1.40
C CYS A 57 0.65 2.67 -2.77
N GLN A 58 -0.34 2.99 -3.61
CA GLN A 58 -0.41 2.49 -4.97
C GLN A 58 0.70 3.09 -5.84
N LYS A 59 1.04 4.34 -5.60
CA LYS A 59 2.04 5.08 -6.37
C LYS A 59 3.42 5.04 -5.69
N GLY A 60 4.34 5.87 -6.17
CA GLY A 60 5.66 6.00 -5.62
C GLY A 60 5.68 6.73 -4.28
N ILE A 61 6.69 6.44 -3.49
CA ILE A 61 7.06 7.19 -2.29
C ILE A 61 8.52 7.59 -2.46
N ASP A 62 8.80 8.87 -2.35
CA ASP A 62 10.17 9.40 -2.38
C ASP A 62 11.02 8.84 -1.23
N ASP A 63 12.31 8.66 -1.48
CA ASP A 63 13.21 8.07 -0.48
C ASP A 63 13.32 8.97 0.78
N THR A 64 13.21 10.29 0.64
CA THR A 64 13.14 11.24 1.74
C THR A 64 11.88 11.05 2.57
N SER A 65 10.72 10.89 1.90
CA SER A 65 9.44 10.57 2.57
C SER A 65 9.50 9.23 3.29
N GLN A 66 10.11 8.20 2.67
CA GLN A 66 10.34 6.91 3.33
C GLN A 66 11.18 7.03 4.59
N HIS A 67 12.25 7.84 4.54
CA HIS A 67 13.10 8.08 5.69
C HIS A 67 12.31 8.71 6.85
N TYR A 68 11.49 9.72 6.57
CA TYR A 68 10.65 10.35 7.60
C TYR A 68 9.60 9.39 8.18
N LEU A 69 8.94 8.59 7.34
CA LEU A 69 7.97 7.56 7.78
C LEU A 69 8.65 6.49 8.65
N ALA A 70 9.81 6.00 8.24
CA ALA A 70 10.58 5.03 9.00
C ALA A 70 11.04 5.58 10.36
N LYS A 71 11.50 6.85 10.39
CA LYS A 71 11.88 7.54 11.64
C LYS A 71 10.69 7.68 12.60
N ALA A 72 9.49 7.83 12.06
CA ALA A 72 8.25 7.88 12.83
C ALA A 72 7.72 6.48 13.22
N GLY A 73 8.37 5.40 12.80
CA GLY A 73 7.97 4.02 13.10
C GLY A 73 6.82 3.49 12.24
N ILE A 74 6.54 4.11 11.09
CA ILE A 74 5.51 3.67 10.15
C ILE A 74 6.13 2.72 9.13
N LEU A 75 5.56 1.51 9.02
CA LEU A 75 5.86 0.58 7.93
C LEU A 75 5.20 1.10 6.65
N CYS A 76 5.98 1.36 5.60
CA CYS A 76 5.45 1.83 4.33
C CYS A 76 5.75 0.86 3.19
N VAL A 77 4.72 0.60 2.37
CA VAL A 77 4.80 -0.24 1.18
C VAL A 77 4.40 0.59 -0.04
N ARG A 78 5.32 0.74 -0.98
CA ARG A 78 5.10 1.51 -2.20
C ARG A 78 4.73 0.63 -3.39
N ARG A 79 4.10 1.21 -4.41
CA ARG A 79 3.75 0.57 -5.69
C ARG A 79 2.88 -0.68 -5.53
N VAL A 80 1.96 -0.63 -4.60
CA VAL A 80 0.97 -1.70 -4.42
C VAL A 80 0.01 -1.70 -5.62
N LYS A 81 -0.24 -2.87 -6.20
CA LYS A 81 -1.21 -2.99 -7.30
C LYS A 81 -2.61 -2.57 -6.84
N GLU A 82 -3.37 -1.92 -7.71
CA GLU A 82 -4.73 -1.47 -7.40
C GLU A 82 -5.65 -2.61 -6.97
N SER A 83 -5.53 -3.76 -7.64
CA SER A 83 -6.28 -4.98 -7.28
C SER A 83 -5.99 -5.43 -5.84
N ASP A 84 -4.72 -5.35 -5.43
CA ASP A 84 -4.31 -5.75 -4.07
C ASP A 84 -4.73 -4.71 -3.04
N LEU A 85 -4.65 -3.42 -3.39
CA LEU A 85 -5.14 -2.34 -2.53
C LEU A 85 -6.65 -2.48 -2.26
N THR A 86 -7.43 -2.85 -3.29
CA THR A 86 -8.86 -3.13 -3.16
C THR A 86 -9.14 -4.34 -2.26
N LYS A 87 -8.35 -5.42 -2.40
CA LYS A 87 -8.44 -6.59 -1.52
C LYS A 87 -8.10 -6.24 -0.08
N LEU A 88 -7.04 -5.43 0.13
CA LEU A 88 -6.64 -4.94 1.45
C LEU A 88 -7.73 -4.08 2.10
N ALA A 89 -8.39 -3.21 1.31
CA ALA A 89 -9.53 -2.42 1.79
C ALA A 89 -10.66 -3.32 2.30
N LYS A 90 -10.99 -4.38 1.55
CA LYS A 90 -12.00 -5.37 1.96
C LYS A 90 -11.59 -6.19 3.17
N ALA A 91 -10.30 -6.54 3.30
CA ALA A 91 -9.79 -7.34 4.40
C ALA A 91 -9.70 -6.54 5.71
N SER A 92 -9.16 -5.31 5.66
CA SER A 92 -8.89 -4.49 6.84
C SER A 92 -10.04 -3.55 7.23
N GLY A 93 -10.99 -3.33 6.31
CA GLY A 93 -12.05 -2.33 6.48
C GLY A 93 -11.58 -0.89 6.23
N ALA A 94 -10.36 -0.69 5.71
CA ALA A 94 -9.85 0.63 5.37
C ALA A 94 -10.54 1.21 4.13
N ARG A 95 -10.60 2.54 4.06
CA ARG A 95 -11.00 3.26 2.85
C ARG A 95 -9.75 3.65 2.04
N ILE A 96 -9.79 3.46 0.73
CA ILE A 96 -8.75 3.98 -0.17
C ILE A 96 -8.94 5.47 -0.33
N VAL A 97 -7.91 6.25 0.02
CA VAL A 97 -7.92 7.71 -0.01
C VAL A 97 -7.08 8.20 -1.18
N THR A 98 -7.64 9.11 -1.97
CA THR A 98 -6.99 9.68 -3.16
C THR A 98 -6.31 11.02 -2.89
N ASN A 99 -6.69 11.69 -1.80
CA ASN A 99 -6.09 12.95 -1.38
C ASN A 99 -5.67 12.84 0.09
N LEU A 100 -4.43 13.20 0.41
CA LEU A 100 -3.90 13.15 1.79
C LEU A 100 -4.67 14.05 2.77
N ASP A 101 -5.32 15.10 2.27
CA ASP A 101 -6.12 16.00 3.10
C ASP A 101 -7.41 15.34 3.61
N ASP A 102 -7.85 14.27 2.94
CA ASP A 102 -9.05 13.50 3.28
C ASP A 102 -8.73 12.24 4.10
N LEU A 103 -7.48 12.08 4.54
CA LEU A 103 -7.04 10.93 5.34
C LEU A 103 -7.30 11.19 6.83
N PHE A 104 -8.34 10.58 7.35
CA PHE A 104 -8.71 10.67 8.77
C PHE A 104 -8.61 9.32 9.47
N GLU A 105 -8.59 9.33 10.81
CA GLU A 105 -8.56 8.11 11.62
C GLU A 105 -9.71 7.13 11.28
N LYS A 106 -10.89 7.63 10.92
CA LYS A 106 -12.06 6.82 10.51
C LYS A 106 -11.86 6.03 9.22
N ASP A 107 -10.90 6.43 8.39
CA ASP A 107 -10.60 5.81 7.10
C ASP A 107 -9.55 4.70 7.23
N LEU A 108 -8.97 4.54 8.43
CA LEU A 108 -7.97 3.53 8.72
C LEU A 108 -8.61 2.16 8.92
N GLY A 109 -7.98 1.15 8.32
CA GLY A 109 -8.29 -0.24 8.61
C GLY A 109 -7.58 -0.74 9.86
N THR A 110 -7.99 -1.90 10.33
CA THR A 110 -7.41 -2.53 11.52
C THR A 110 -6.98 -3.97 11.24
N ALA A 111 -5.79 -4.32 11.72
CA ALA A 111 -5.30 -5.69 11.77
C ALA A 111 -4.55 -5.91 13.10
N ASN A 112 -4.47 -7.16 13.54
CA ASN A 112 -3.71 -7.48 14.74
C ASN A 112 -2.21 -7.34 14.48
N LEU A 113 -1.74 -7.87 13.35
CA LEU A 113 -0.34 -7.87 12.97
C LEU A 113 -0.18 -7.49 11.50
N VAL A 114 0.77 -6.62 11.23
CA VAL A 114 1.31 -6.36 9.89
C VAL A 114 2.82 -6.39 9.99
N GLU A 115 3.45 -7.29 9.24
CA GLU A 115 4.89 -7.43 9.26
C GLU A 115 5.45 -7.77 7.88
N GLU A 116 6.69 -7.36 7.65
CA GLU A 116 7.47 -7.77 6.50
C GLU A 116 8.35 -8.96 6.89
N ARG A 117 8.25 -10.05 6.13
CA ARG A 117 9.11 -11.23 6.26
C ARG A 117 9.92 -11.42 4.99
N LYS A 118 11.21 -11.63 5.12
CA LYS A 118 12.04 -12.06 4.00
C LYS A 118 11.91 -13.58 3.85
N ILE A 119 11.41 -14.02 2.69
CA ILE A 119 11.31 -15.43 2.34
C ILE A 119 12.20 -15.63 1.11
N GLU A 120 13.32 -16.34 1.28
CA GLU A 120 14.38 -16.48 0.28
C GLU A 120 14.94 -15.11 -0.14
N GLU A 121 14.74 -14.69 -1.39
CA GLU A 121 15.19 -13.39 -1.89
C GLU A 121 14.06 -12.35 -1.92
N ASP A 122 12.81 -12.76 -1.75
CA ASP A 122 11.63 -11.91 -1.82
C ASP A 122 11.23 -11.38 -0.46
N ARG A 123 10.66 -10.17 -0.47
CA ARG A 123 10.06 -9.53 0.70
C ARG A 123 8.55 -9.64 0.62
N TRP A 124 7.98 -10.27 1.63
CA TRP A 124 6.55 -10.51 1.76
C TRP A 124 5.98 -9.69 2.88
N VAL A 125 4.82 -9.10 2.66
CA VAL A 125 4.07 -8.41 3.72
C VAL A 125 2.89 -9.25 4.12
N PHE A 126 2.85 -9.64 5.40
CA PHE A 126 1.77 -10.42 6.01
C PHE A 126 0.86 -9.49 6.80
N ILE A 127 -0.45 -9.65 6.59
CA ILE A 127 -1.49 -8.93 7.30
C ILE A 127 -2.39 -9.96 7.93
N GLU A 128 -2.37 -10.04 9.25
CA GLU A 128 -3.04 -11.10 10.01
C GLU A 128 -4.01 -10.52 11.03
N GLY A 129 -5.10 -11.27 11.30
CA GLY A 129 -6.05 -10.94 12.35
C GLY A 129 -6.91 -9.71 12.07
N CYS A 130 -7.40 -9.55 10.86
CA CYS A 130 -8.44 -8.57 10.55
C CYS A 130 -9.76 -8.98 11.22
N LYS A 131 -10.47 -8.02 11.82
CA LYS A 131 -11.69 -8.30 12.61
C LYS A 131 -12.84 -8.90 11.78
N HIS A 132 -13.03 -8.40 10.57
CA HIS A 132 -14.12 -8.83 9.67
C HIS A 132 -13.58 -8.95 8.24
N PRO A 133 -12.74 -9.96 7.96
CA PRO A 133 -12.09 -10.08 6.66
C PRO A 133 -13.12 -10.45 5.59
N LYS A 134 -13.32 -9.56 4.63
CA LYS A 134 -14.10 -9.83 3.40
C LYS A 134 -13.22 -10.28 2.23
N SER A 135 -11.94 -10.47 2.48
CA SER A 135 -10.95 -10.98 1.53
C SER A 135 -9.91 -11.78 2.29
N VAL A 136 -9.53 -12.92 1.77
CA VAL A 136 -8.49 -13.80 2.31
C VAL A 136 -7.54 -14.22 1.20
N THR A 137 -6.33 -14.62 1.55
CA THR A 137 -5.33 -15.12 0.62
C THR A 137 -5.05 -16.57 0.90
N LEU A 138 -5.12 -17.40 -0.13
CA LEU A 138 -4.66 -18.80 -0.10
C LEU A 138 -3.24 -18.83 -0.68
N LEU A 139 -2.25 -19.12 0.15
CA LEU A 139 -0.87 -19.25 -0.27
C LEU A 139 -0.57 -20.70 -0.65
N LEU A 140 -0.35 -20.94 -1.96
CA LEU A 140 0.00 -22.24 -2.50
C LEU A 140 1.51 -22.34 -2.64
N ARG A 141 2.09 -23.39 -2.06
CA ARG A 141 3.54 -23.64 -2.12
C ARG A 141 3.80 -25.08 -2.56
N ALA A 142 4.74 -25.26 -3.48
CA ALA A 142 5.16 -26.57 -3.95
C ALA A 142 6.64 -26.55 -4.36
N GLY A 143 7.21 -27.73 -4.58
CA GLY A 143 8.63 -27.88 -4.95
C GLY A 143 8.98 -27.49 -6.39
N SER A 144 7.98 -27.21 -7.26
CA SER A 144 8.22 -26.72 -8.62
C SER A 144 7.05 -25.86 -9.11
N GLN A 145 7.33 -24.98 -10.07
CA GLN A 145 6.32 -24.09 -10.66
C GLN A 145 5.17 -24.87 -11.31
N ARG A 146 5.46 -25.98 -12.00
CA ARG A 146 4.43 -26.84 -12.60
C ARG A 146 3.40 -27.33 -11.59
N VAL A 147 3.86 -27.73 -10.41
CA VAL A 147 2.96 -28.21 -9.35
C VAL A 147 2.16 -27.04 -8.77
N VAL A 148 2.74 -25.85 -8.64
CA VAL A 148 2.02 -24.65 -8.20
C VAL A 148 0.91 -24.30 -9.19
N ASP A 149 1.19 -24.30 -10.50
CA ASP A 149 0.23 -23.99 -11.54
C ASP A 149 -0.94 -24.97 -11.53
N GLU A 150 -0.68 -26.26 -11.34
CA GLU A 150 -1.71 -27.29 -11.24
C GLU A 150 -2.55 -27.17 -9.96
N LEU A 151 -1.90 -26.83 -8.84
CA LEU A 151 -2.62 -26.56 -7.58
C LEU A 151 -3.50 -25.32 -7.70
N GLU A 152 -3.00 -24.26 -8.33
CA GLU A 152 -3.78 -23.03 -8.57
C GLU A 152 -5.02 -23.35 -9.38
N ARG A 153 -4.88 -24.07 -10.48
CA ARG A 153 -6.00 -24.47 -11.33
C ARG A 153 -7.02 -25.32 -10.57
N SER A 154 -6.56 -26.35 -9.86
CA SER A 154 -7.44 -27.27 -9.11
C SER A 154 -8.18 -26.55 -7.98
N VAL A 155 -7.51 -25.67 -7.24
CA VAL A 155 -8.12 -24.87 -6.15
C VAL A 155 -9.11 -23.87 -6.74
N HIS A 156 -8.77 -23.23 -7.87
CA HIS A 156 -9.68 -22.30 -8.55
C HIS A 156 -10.97 -23.00 -8.98
N ASP A 157 -10.87 -24.16 -9.62
CA ASP A 157 -12.03 -24.95 -10.06
C ASP A 157 -12.91 -25.35 -8.86
N ALA A 158 -12.31 -25.81 -7.78
CA ALA A 158 -13.04 -26.14 -6.55
C ALA A 158 -13.76 -24.93 -5.94
N LEU A 159 -13.10 -23.76 -5.90
CA LEU A 159 -13.69 -22.53 -5.40
C LEU A 159 -14.87 -22.06 -6.28
N MET A 160 -14.76 -22.21 -7.61
CA MET A 160 -15.84 -21.84 -8.51
C MET A 160 -17.06 -22.72 -8.31
N VAL A 161 -16.90 -24.04 -8.14
CA VAL A 161 -18.00 -24.95 -7.82
C VAL A 161 -18.70 -24.57 -6.52
N VAL A 162 -17.93 -24.28 -5.45
CA VAL A 162 -18.51 -23.85 -4.16
C VAL A 162 -19.25 -22.52 -4.31
N LYS A 163 -18.69 -21.59 -5.09
CA LYS A 163 -19.33 -20.31 -5.37
C LYS A 163 -20.68 -20.50 -6.08
N ASP A 164 -20.72 -21.34 -7.11
CA ASP A 164 -21.94 -21.60 -7.87
C ASP A 164 -23.04 -22.22 -7.00
N VAL A 165 -22.69 -23.14 -6.11
CA VAL A 165 -23.63 -23.73 -5.14
C VAL A 165 -24.15 -22.70 -4.14
N MET A 166 -23.31 -21.74 -3.73
CA MET A 166 -23.73 -20.65 -2.81
C MET A 166 -24.62 -19.60 -3.49
N GLU A 167 -24.39 -19.32 -4.76
CA GLU A 167 -25.16 -18.34 -5.53
C GLU A 167 -26.47 -18.93 -6.06
N LEU A 168 -26.49 -20.23 -6.36
CA LEU A 168 -27.65 -20.95 -6.90
C LEU A 168 -28.02 -22.12 -5.97
N PRO A 169 -28.67 -21.87 -4.82
CA PRO A 169 -28.97 -22.92 -3.83
C PRO A 169 -30.06 -23.91 -4.26
N SER A 170 -30.56 -23.80 -5.49
CA SER A 170 -31.54 -24.71 -6.07
C SER A 170 -30.90 -25.56 -7.16
N VAL A 171 -30.23 -26.62 -6.80
CA VAL A 171 -29.90 -27.76 -7.65
C VAL A 171 -30.64 -28.98 -7.13
#